data_309c85a5c11cbd9b1af6842a693ad90c
#
_entry.id   309c85a5c11cbd9b1af6842a693ad90c
#
_cell.length_a   1.000
_cell.length_b   1.000
_cell.length_c   1.000
_cell.angle_alpha   90.00
_cell.angle_beta   90.00
_cell.angle_gamma   90.00
#
_symmetry.space_group_name_H-M   'P 1'
#
loop_
_entity.id
_entity.type
_entity.pdbx_description
1 polymer ?
#
loop_
_entity_poly.entity_id
_entity_poly.type
_entity_poly.pdbx_seq_one_letter_code
_entity_poly.pdbx_strand_id
1 'polypeptide(L)'
;MGRLLAQLGLSCQRPLWRAYQQDRQRVQQWREQEFPAIRAMAKRAGADIFFGDEAGIRSDYQAGTTWGVRGKTPVVAATGQRHSFNMISAVSARGMLRFMVLKGRVNGPQYIEFLKRMMHNASRPVFLILDGHPVHKSRAVKAFAASTNGRLQLFYLPPYSPELNPDEQVWNHVKHHGVGRTLLEGAEHLKRFVRSRLRELQKSPCLFRMFFLTPDTQYAAS
;
A
#
# COMPACT_ATOMS: atom_id res chain seq x y z
N MET A 1 26.41 13.90 -26.56
CA MET A 1 26.02 14.20 -25.18
C MET A 1 25.88 12.91 -24.33
N GLY A 2 25.05 11.94 -24.69
CA GLY A 2 24.81 10.74 -23.85
C GLY A 2 26.07 9.89 -23.52
N ARG A 3 26.99 9.71 -24.44
CA ARG A 3 28.27 8.99 -24.21
C ARG A 3 29.14 9.68 -23.16
N LEU A 4 29.26 11.01 -23.23
CA LEU A 4 30.03 11.78 -22.25
C LEU A 4 29.44 11.70 -20.85
N LEU A 5 28.11 11.80 -20.74
CA LEU A 5 27.43 11.65 -19.44
C LEU A 5 27.63 10.25 -18.86
N ALA A 6 27.57 9.19 -19.68
CA ALA A 6 27.84 7.84 -19.25
C ALA A 6 29.28 7.65 -18.76
N GLN A 7 30.27 8.26 -19.44
CA GLN A 7 31.69 8.23 -19.00
C GLN A 7 31.90 8.94 -17.66
N LEU A 8 31.05 9.96 -17.35
CA LEU A 8 31.04 10.65 -16.06
C LEU A 8 30.21 9.91 -14.99
N GLY A 9 29.76 8.67 -15.25
CA GLY A 9 28.95 7.90 -14.34
C GLY A 9 27.50 8.40 -14.18
N LEU A 10 27.06 9.27 -15.08
CA LEU A 10 25.71 9.83 -15.05
C LEU A 10 24.76 9.03 -15.95
N SER A 11 23.57 8.77 -15.48
CA SER A 11 22.48 8.14 -16.23
C SER A 11 21.21 8.96 -16.13
N CYS A 12 20.32 8.80 -17.11
CA CYS A 12 19.02 9.43 -17.06
C CYS A 12 18.20 8.79 -15.90
N GLN A 13 17.92 9.58 -14.89
CA GLN A 13 17.19 9.17 -13.68
C GLN A 13 15.82 9.85 -13.64
N ARG A 14 14.80 9.10 -13.20
CA ARG A 14 13.53 9.72 -12.85
C ARG A 14 13.66 10.24 -11.41
N PRO A 15 13.44 11.54 -11.15
CA PRO A 15 13.52 12.08 -9.79
C PRO A 15 12.55 11.35 -8.85
N LEU A 16 13.03 11.06 -7.66
CA LEU A 16 12.17 10.54 -6.58
C LEU A 16 11.50 11.72 -5.87
N TRP A 17 10.19 11.58 -5.66
CA TRP A 17 9.44 12.52 -4.86
C TRP A 17 9.57 12.14 -3.38
N ARG A 18 10.09 13.06 -2.58
CA ARG A 18 10.14 12.95 -1.11
C ARG A 18 9.42 14.15 -0.52
N ALA A 19 8.62 13.93 0.50
CA ALA A 19 7.94 15.02 1.17
C ALA A 19 8.98 15.96 1.81
N TYR A 20 8.83 17.27 1.58
CA TYR A 20 9.71 18.28 2.19
C TYR A 20 9.69 18.22 3.73
N GLN A 21 8.53 17.84 4.30
CA GLN A 21 8.31 17.71 5.74
C GLN A 21 8.90 16.44 6.34
N GLN A 22 9.48 15.54 5.53
CA GLN A 22 10.05 14.28 6.01
C GLN A 22 11.29 14.52 6.86
N ASP A 23 11.30 13.94 8.04
CA ASP A 23 12.45 13.91 8.92
C ASP A 23 13.31 12.67 8.65
N ARG A 24 14.48 12.86 8.07
CA ARG A 24 15.42 11.77 7.72
C ARG A 24 15.95 11.03 8.96
N GLN A 25 16.13 11.72 10.07
CA GLN A 25 16.61 11.10 11.32
C GLN A 25 15.54 10.18 11.89
N ARG A 26 14.27 10.59 11.86
CA ARG A 26 13.13 9.74 12.24
C ARG A 26 12.98 8.51 11.34
N VAL A 27 13.19 8.65 10.03
CA VAL A 27 13.19 7.53 9.09
C VAL A 27 14.32 6.54 9.40
N GLN A 28 15.52 7.03 9.68
CA GLN A 28 16.65 6.19 10.06
C GLN A 28 16.40 5.49 11.39
N GLN A 29 15.93 6.20 12.41
CA GLN A 29 15.57 5.65 13.73
C GLN A 29 14.52 4.54 13.58
N TRP A 30 13.51 4.76 12.73
CA TRP A 30 12.51 3.73 12.43
C TRP A 30 13.13 2.45 11.88
N ARG A 31 13.97 2.57 10.85
CA ARG A 31 14.60 1.41 10.19
C ARG A 31 15.57 0.66 11.09
N GLU A 32 16.33 1.37 11.92
CA GLU A 32 17.44 0.80 12.70
C GLU A 32 17.04 0.38 14.10
N GLN A 33 16.00 0.99 14.68
CA GLN A 33 15.65 0.80 16.10
C GLN A 33 14.18 0.40 16.29
N GLU A 34 13.23 1.21 15.80
CA GLU A 34 11.82 1.03 16.13
C GLU A 34 11.24 -0.23 15.46
N PHE A 35 11.42 -0.40 14.15
CA PHE A 35 10.91 -1.58 13.45
C PHE A 35 11.61 -2.88 13.90
N PRO A 36 12.94 -2.96 14.08
CA PRO A 36 13.57 -4.13 14.68
C PRO A 36 13.02 -4.51 16.05
N ALA A 37 12.72 -3.52 16.91
CA ALA A 37 12.08 -3.75 18.21
C ALA A 37 10.65 -4.33 18.04
N ILE A 38 9.84 -3.75 17.14
CA ILE A 38 8.50 -4.26 16.80
C ILE A 38 8.59 -5.70 16.30
N ARG A 39 9.54 -6.01 15.41
CA ARG A 39 9.76 -7.35 14.88
C ARG A 39 10.15 -8.36 15.97
N ALA A 40 11.02 -7.95 16.89
CA ALA A 40 11.40 -8.78 18.03
C ALA A 40 10.19 -9.06 18.96
N MET A 41 9.37 -8.05 19.22
CA MET A 41 8.11 -8.21 19.98
C MET A 41 7.13 -9.15 19.26
N ALA A 42 6.94 -8.96 17.95
CA ALA A 42 6.07 -9.81 17.15
C ALA A 42 6.53 -11.28 17.15
N LYS A 43 7.85 -11.52 17.02
CA LYS A 43 8.43 -12.86 17.12
C LYS A 43 8.13 -13.53 18.46
N ARG A 44 8.31 -12.80 19.58
CA ARG A 44 8.00 -13.32 20.94
C ARG A 44 6.51 -13.60 21.12
N ALA A 45 5.64 -12.75 20.57
CA ALA A 45 4.18 -12.91 20.66
C ALA A 45 3.62 -13.92 19.64
N GLY A 46 4.42 -14.45 18.72
CA GLY A 46 3.95 -15.24 17.60
C GLY A 46 3.03 -14.46 16.67
N ALA A 47 3.16 -13.13 16.61
CA ALA A 47 2.29 -12.24 15.86
C ALA A 47 2.66 -12.15 14.38
N ASP A 48 1.67 -11.85 13.55
CA ASP A 48 1.86 -11.47 12.16
C ASP A 48 1.94 -9.94 12.04
N ILE A 49 2.96 -9.44 11.34
CA ILE A 49 3.12 -8.01 11.06
C ILE A 49 2.41 -7.68 9.75
N PHE A 50 1.56 -6.68 9.77
CA PHE A 50 0.89 -6.11 8.62
C PHE A 50 1.21 -4.62 8.49
N PHE A 51 1.30 -4.15 7.27
CA PHE A 51 1.34 -2.73 6.90
C PHE A 51 0.02 -2.39 6.26
N GLY A 52 -0.64 -1.37 6.76
CA GLY A 52 -1.96 -0.96 6.26
C GLY A 52 -1.97 0.45 5.70
N ASP A 53 -2.87 0.67 4.75
CA ASP A 53 -3.07 1.94 4.08
C ASP A 53 -4.49 2.09 3.53
N GLU A 54 -4.89 3.32 3.20
CA GLU A 54 -6.08 3.63 2.45
C GLU A 54 -5.72 4.14 1.06
N ALA A 55 -6.48 3.67 0.08
CA ALA A 55 -6.32 4.14 -1.29
C ALA A 55 -7.63 4.59 -1.92
N GLY A 56 -7.59 5.76 -2.54
CA GLY A 56 -8.58 6.16 -3.53
C GLY A 56 -8.25 5.51 -4.87
N ILE A 57 -9.20 4.77 -5.42
CA ILE A 57 -9.10 4.17 -6.74
C ILE A 57 -9.96 4.95 -7.72
N ARG A 58 -9.38 5.34 -8.85
CA ARG A 58 -10.05 6.10 -9.91
C ARG A 58 -9.97 5.33 -11.23
N SER A 59 -10.93 5.57 -12.13
CA SER A 59 -10.96 4.92 -13.46
C SER A 59 -10.01 5.57 -14.48
N ASP A 60 -9.48 6.77 -14.19
CA ASP A 60 -8.73 7.61 -15.12
C ASP A 60 -7.20 7.56 -14.92
N TYR A 61 -6.66 6.48 -14.38
CA TYR A 61 -5.21 6.28 -14.37
C TYR A 61 -4.67 6.05 -15.76
N GLN A 62 -3.57 6.74 -16.08
CA GLN A 62 -2.87 6.51 -17.35
C GLN A 62 -2.03 5.22 -17.28
N ALA A 63 -2.05 4.47 -18.39
CA ALA A 63 -1.31 3.22 -18.53
C ALA A 63 0.23 3.38 -18.61
N GLY A 64 0.73 4.61 -18.60
CA GLY A 64 2.14 4.91 -18.83
C GLY A 64 2.50 4.83 -20.33
N THR A 65 3.72 4.38 -20.64
CA THR A 65 4.21 4.22 -22.01
C THR A 65 3.95 2.81 -22.53
N THR A 66 3.73 2.68 -23.85
CA THR A 66 3.64 1.39 -24.55
C THR A 66 4.40 1.46 -25.88
N TRP A 67 4.65 0.30 -26.46
CA TRP A 67 5.26 0.21 -27.78
C TRP A 67 4.20 0.41 -28.87
N GLY A 68 4.57 1.15 -29.92
CA GLY A 68 3.74 1.38 -31.10
C GLY A 68 4.59 1.63 -32.33
N VAL A 69 3.99 1.59 -33.50
CA VAL A 69 4.68 1.93 -34.75
C VAL A 69 5.13 3.39 -34.73
N ARG A 70 6.36 3.66 -35.12
CA ARG A 70 6.89 5.03 -35.18
C ARG A 70 5.97 5.94 -36.02
N GLY A 71 5.58 7.06 -35.46
CA GLY A 71 4.64 8.00 -36.06
C GLY A 71 3.16 7.65 -35.89
N LYS A 72 2.83 6.52 -35.26
CA LYS A 72 1.44 6.14 -34.95
C LYS A 72 1.29 6.00 -33.44
N THR A 73 0.77 7.02 -32.78
CA THR A 73 0.53 6.99 -31.33
C THR A 73 -0.59 5.99 -31.01
N PRO A 74 -0.34 4.99 -30.15
CA PRO A 74 -1.38 4.07 -29.68
C PRO A 74 -2.49 4.83 -28.95
N VAL A 75 -3.74 4.45 -29.23
CA VAL A 75 -4.93 5.04 -28.59
C VAL A 75 -5.50 4.03 -27.61
N VAL A 76 -5.72 4.47 -26.37
CA VAL A 76 -6.45 3.71 -25.36
C VAL A 76 -7.86 4.27 -25.27
N ALA A 77 -8.87 3.40 -25.44
CA ALA A 77 -10.26 3.80 -25.26
C ALA A 77 -10.49 4.21 -23.81
N ALA A 78 -11.14 5.35 -23.60
CA ALA A 78 -11.53 5.84 -22.28
C ALA A 78 -12.98 6.29 -22.30
N THR A 79 -13.68 6.08 -21.17
CA THR A 79 -14.97 6.72 -20.96
C THR A 79 -14.74 8.17 -20.53
N GLY A 80 -15.53 9.12 -21.01
CA GLY A 80 -15.45 10.53 -20.58
C GLY A 80 -15.83 10.76 -19.11
N GLN A 81 -16.20 9.71 -18.38
CA GLN A 81 -16.65 9.76 -16.99
C GLN A 81 -15.56 9.27 -16.04
N ARG A 82 -15.40 9.99 -14.92
CA ARG A 82 -14.51 9.60 -13.82
C ARG A 82 -15.31 8.88 -12.74
N HIS A 83 -14.94 7.63 -12.50
CA HIS A 83 -15.46 6.85 -11.41
C HIS A 83 -14.40 6.67 -10.34
N SER A 84 -14.80 6.71 -9.07
CA SER A 84 -13.86 6.51 -7.97
C SER A 84 -14.53 5.81 -6.78
N PHE A 85 -13.74 5.15 -5.97
CA PHE A 85 -14.13 4.62 -4.66
C PHE A 85 -12.91 4.51 -3.76
N ASN A 86 -13.13 4.31 -2.47
CA ASN A 86 -12.06 4.14 -1.50
C ASN A 86 -11.98 2.69 -1.01
N MET A 87 -10.78 2.29 -0.63
CA MET A 87 -10.49 0.97 -0.07
C MET A 87 -9.50 1.12 1.09
N ILE A 88 -9.52 0.13 1.98
CA ILE A 88 -8.50 -0.10 2.98
C ILE A 88 -7.85 -1.43 2.66
N SER A 89 -6.53 -1.52 2.79
CA SER A 89 -5.80 -2.79 2.73
C SER A 89 -4.76 -2.92 3.83
N ALA A 90 -4.28 -4.13 3.99
CA ALA A 90 -3.13 -4.43 4.83
C ALA A 90 -2.38 -5.63 4.25
N VAL A 91 -1.06 -5.52 4.17
CA VAL A 91 -0.16 -6.53 3.58
C VAL A 91 0.90 -7.00 4.56
N SER A 92 1.31 -8.23 4.42
CA SER A 92 2.35 -8.85 5.24
C SER A 92 3.47 -9.39 4.35
N ALA A 93 4.71 -9.35 4.84
CA ALA A 93 5.86 -9.96 4.17
C ALA A 93 5.69 -11.48 3.93
N ARG A 94 4.78 -12.13 4.64
CA ARG A 94 4.39 -13.53 4.42
C ARG A 94 3.49 -13.73 3.19
N GLY A 95 3.13 -12.68 2.47
CA GLY A 95 2.28 -12.74 1.29
C GLY A 95 0.78 -12.71 1.60
N MET A 96 0.40 -12.25 2.79
CA MET A 96 -1.01 -12.08 3.14
C MET A 96 -1.50 -10.69 2.77
N LEU A 97 -2.67 -10.63 2.13
CA LEU A 97 -3.41 -9.40 1.84
C LEU A 97 -4.77 -9.45 2.50
N ARG A 98 -5.14 -8.40 3.20
CA ARG A 98 -6.50 -8.12 3.67
C ARG A 98 -6.97 -6.83 3.01
N PHE A 99 -8.22 -6.78 2.57
CA PHE A 99 -8.76 -5.56 1.99
C PHE A 99 -10.26 -5.43 2.18
N MET A 100 -10.75 -4.19 2.16
CA MET A 100 -12.16 -3.85 2.23
C MET A 100 -12.48 -2.67 1.32
N VAL A 101 -13.50 -2.82 0.48
CA VAL A 101 -14.08 -1.72 -0.31
C VAL A 101 -15.00 -0.89 0.57
N LEU A 102 -14.85 0.42 0.51
CA LEU A 102 -15.62 1.37 1.32
C LEU A 102 -16.78 1.96 0.54
N LYS A 103 -17.81 2.34 1.27
CA LYS A 103 -18.87 3.22 0.78
C LYS A 103 -18.53 4.67 1.20
N GLY A 104 -18.11 5.50 0.24
CA GLY A 104 -17.71 6.87 0.50
C GLY A 104 -16.29 7.03 1.06
N ARG A 105 -16.06 8.06 1.88
CA ARG A 105 -14.77 8.37 2.48
C ARG A 105 -14.48 7.48 3.68
N VAL A 106 -13.19 7.24 3.93
CA VAL A 106 -12.73 6.54 5.15
C VAL A 106 -13.18 7.32 6.40
N ASN A 107 -13.77 6.60 7.34
CA ASN A 107 -14.15 7.15 8.64
C ASN A 107 -13.90 6.11 9.75
N GLY A 108 -13.99 6.55 11.00
CA GLY A 108 -13.73 5.70 12.16
C GLY A 108 -14.53 4.40 12.19
N PRO A 109 -15.86 4.42 12.05
CA PRO A 109 -16.68 3.21 12.03
C PRO A 109 -16.27 2.20 10.93
N GLN A 110 -16.01 2.68 9.72
CA GLN A 110 -15.57 1.82 8.61
C GLN A 110 -14.18 1.22 8.88
N TYR A 111 -13.28 2.03 9.46
CA TYR A 111 -11.96 1.54 9.82
C TYR A 111 -12.03 0.46 10.91
N ILE A 112 -12.85 0.65 11.94
CA ILE A 112 -13.11 -0.36 12.98
C ILE A 112 -13.70 -1.63 12.37
N GLU A 113 -14.61 -1.51 11.40
CA GLU A 113 -15.16 -2.67 10.70
C GLU A 113 -14.07 -3.45 9.94
N PHE A 114 -13.14 -2.74 9.29
CA PHE A 114 -11.97 -3.37 8.68
C PHE A 114 -11.12 -4.12 9.71
N LEU A 115 -10.82 -3.50 10.85
CA LEU A 115 -10.07 -4.14 11.93
C LEU A 115 -10.80 -5.37 12.49
N LYS A 116 -12.11 -5.31 12.68
CA LYS A 116 -12.93 -6.45 13.10
C LYS A 116 -12.80 -7.63 12.14
N ARG A 117 -12.94 -7.38 10.83
CA ARG A 117 -12.78 -8.41 9.78
C ARG A 117 -11.37 -8.98 9.76
N MET A 118 -10.36 -8.13 9.93
CA MET A 118 -8.97 -8.57 10.03
C MET A 118 -8.77 -9.51 11.22
N MET A 119 -9.29 -9.16 12.40
CA MET A 119 -9.17 -9.95 13.63
C MET A 119 -10.01 -11.22 13.62
N HIS A 120 -11.19 -11.21 12.99
CA HIS A 120 -12.06 -12.39 12.90
C HIS A 120 -11.36 -13.59 12.23
N ASN A 121 -10.55 -13.34 11.21
CA ASN A 121 -9.82 -14.38 10.48
C ASN A 121 -8.36 -14.54 10.94
N ALA A 122 -7.95 -13.89 12.03
CA ALA A 122 -6.59 -13.95 12.52
C ALA A 122 -6.41 -15.10 13.51
N SER A 123 -5.64 -16.11 13.14
CA SER A 123 -5.22 -17.20 14.03
C SER A 123 -4.13 -16.78 15.01
N ARG A 124 -3.39 -15.72 14.69
CA ARG A 124 -2.27 -15.15 15.46
C ARG A 124 -2.58 -13.73 15.88
N PRO A 125 -1.90 -13.19 16.89
CA PRO A 125 -1.93 -11.75 17.15
C PRO A 125 -1.49 -10.97 15.92
N VAL A 126 -2.00 -9.76 15.77
CA VAL A 126 -1.73 -8.87 14.64
C VAL A 126 -1.03 -7.61 15.13
N PHE A 127 0.13 -7.33 14.58
CA PHE A 127 0.85 -6.07 14.73
C PHE A 127 0.65 -5.28 13.46
N LEU A 128 -0.17 -4.23 13.54
CA LEU A 128 -0.57 -3.43 12.38
C LEU A 128 0.18 -2.10 12.39
N ILE A 129 0.99 -1.89 11.37
CA ILE A 129 1.77 -0.68 11.14
C ILE A 129 1.00 0.20 10.16
N LEU A 130 0.79 1.45 10.53
CA LEU A 130 -0.06 2.41 9.85
C LEU A 130 0.68 3.72 9.64
N ASP A 131 0.19 4.54 8.75
CA ASP A 131 0.62 5.92 8.65
C ASP A 131 0.06 6.79 9.80
N GLY A 132 0.41 8.08 9.77
CA GLY A 132 -0.03 9.04 10.79
C GLY A 132 -1.44 9.59 10.62
N HIS A 133 -2.29 9.03 9.74
CA HIS A 133 -3.61 9.57 9.46
C HIS A 133 -4.49 9.66 10.74
N PRO A 134 -5.24 10.76 10.93
CA PRO A 134 -6.02 11.00 12.17
C PRO A 134 -7.01 9.87 12.51
N VAL A 135 -7.60 9.22 11.50
CA VAL A 135 -8.53 8.08 11.70
C VAL A 135 -7.86 6.96 12.48
N HIS A 136 -6.59 6.61 12.17
CA HIS A 136 -5.83 5.55 12.84
C HIS A 136 -5.54 5.86 14.31
N LYS A 137 -5.38 7.14 14.62
CA LYS A 137 -5.08 7.63 15.98
C LYS A 137 -6.33 7.98 16.78
N SER A 138 -7.52 7.80 16.20
CA SER A 138 -8.78 8.15 16.86
C SER A 138 -9.00 7.36 18.14
N ARG A 139 -9.70 7.97 19.11
CA ARG A 139 -10.03 7.35 20.39
C ARG A 139 -10.78 6.02 20.20
N ALA A 140 -11.68 5.95 19.23
CA ALA A 140 -12.47 4.76 18.95
C ALA A 140 -11.62 3.59 18.43
N VAL A 141 -10.66 3.86 17.53
CA VAL A 141 -9.72 2.84 17.00
C VAL A 141 -8.80 2.33 18.11
N LYS A 142 -8.27 3.22 18.94
CA LYS A 142 -7.44 2.85 20.10
C LYS A 142 -8.23 2.02 21.12
N ALA A 143 -9.48 2.40 21.41
CA ALA A 143 -10.35 1.65 22.30
C ALA A 143 -10.66 0.24 21.76
N PHE A 144 -10.93 0.13 20.45
CA PHE A 144 -11.10 -1.16 19.81
C PHE A 144 -9.84 -2.03 19.90
N ALA A 145 -8.65 -1.48 19.62
CA ALA A 145 -7.41 -2.24 19.75
C ALA A 145 -7.20 -2.73 21.20
N ALA A 146 -7.43 -1.86 22.18
CA ALA A 146 -7.33 -2.22 23.60
C ALA A 146 -8.31 -3.35 23.99
N SER A 147 -9.54 -3.35 23.45
CA SER A 147 -10.55 -4.39 23.72
C SER A 147 -10.16 -5.77 23.18
N THR A 148 -9.14 -5.89 22.35
CA THR A 148 -8.66 -7.18 21.83
C THR A 148 -7.70 -7.91 22.78
N ASN A 149 -7.46 -7.37 23.98
CA ASN A 149 -6.56 -7.95 24.99
C ASN A 149 -5.15 -8.26 24.42
N GLY A 150 -4.59 -7.31 23.68
CA GLY A 150 -3.25 -7.41 23.10
C GLY A 150 -3.15 -8.22 21.80
N ARG A 151 -4.25 -8.81 21.32
CA ARG A 151 -4.26 -9.52 20.04
C ARG A 151 -4.08 -8.58 18.84
N LEU A 152 -4.49 -7.31 18.95
CA LEU A 152 -4.22 -6.27 17.96
C LEU A 152 -3.37 -5.18 18.60
N GLN A 153 -2.19 -4.93 18.05
CA GLN A 153 -1.33 -3.82 18.44
C GLN A 153 -1.11 -2.90 17.25
N LEU A 154 -1.21 -1.59 17.49
CA LEU A 154 -1.07 -0.56 16.46
C LEU A 154 0.26 0.15 16.62
N PHE A 155 0.99 0.29 15.52
CA PHE A 155 2.25 1.02 15.41
C PHE A 155 2.12 2.04 14.28
N TYR A 156 2.96 3.06 14.29
CA TYR A 156 2.85 4.16 13.34
C TYR A 156 4.19 4.45 12.67
N LEU A 157 4.16 4.56 11.35
CA LEU A 157 5.30 5.00 10.55
C LEU A 157 5.71 6.45 10.90
N PRO A 158 6.95 6.82 10.65
CA PRO A 158 7.37 8.22 10.70
C PRO A 158 6.46 9.09 9.82
N PRO A 159 6.14 10.32 10.25
CA PRO A 159 5.34 11.22 9.44
C PRO A 159 5.95 11.47 8.06
N TYR A 160 5.08 11.67 7.07
CA TYR A 160 5.48 12.00 5.69
C TYR A 160 6.44 11.00 5.03
N SER A 161 6.31 9.71 5.34
CA SER A 161 7.18 8.66 4.83
C SER A 161 6.39 7.50 4.17
N PRO A 162 5.56 7.78 3.16
CA PRO A 162 4.73 6.75 2.51
C PRO A 162 5.58 5.66 1.83
N GLU A 163 6.80 6.01 1.38
CA GLU A 163 7.70 5.05 0.76
C GLU A 163 8.14 3.90 1.69
N LEU A 164 8.01 4.09 3.01
CA LEU A 164 8.26 3.03 4.00
C LEU A 164 7.11 2.02 4.08
N ASN A 165 5.95 2.34 3.49
CA ASN A 165 4.78 1.46 3.53
C ASN A 165 4.76 0.51 2.31
N PRO A 166 4.99 -0.81 2.50
CA PRO A 166 4.90 -1.76 1.39
C PRO A 166 3.50 -1.83 0.74
N ASP A 167 2.44 -1.44 1.44
CA ASP A 167 1.08 -1.45 0.91
C ASP A 167 0.89 -0.45 -0.23
N GLU A 168 1.67 0.64 -0.26
CA GLU A 168 1.73 1.55 -1.41
C GLU A 168 2.13 0.85 -2.71
N GLN A 169 2.99 -0.17 -2.64
CA GLN A 169 3.39 -0.95 -3.82
C GLN A 169 2.23 -1.78 -4.37
N VAL A 170 1.36 -2.27 -3.50
CA VAL A 170 0.12 -2.97 -3.91
C VAL A 170 -0.77 -2.03 -4.70
N TRP A 171 -0.98 -0.81 -4.19
CA TRP A 171 -1.78 0.20 -4.85
C TRP A 171 -1.18 0.65 -6.17
N ASN A 172 0.13 0.85 -6.23
CA ASN A 172 0.83 1.17 -7.47
C ASN A 172 0.66 0.06 -8.50
N HIS A 173 0.77 -1.20 -8.09
CA HIS A 173 0.55 -2.34 -8.96
C HIS A 173 -0.89 -2.37 -9.51
N VAL A 174 -1.90 -2.24 -8.66
CA VAL A 174 -3.32 -2.25 -9.06
C VAL A 174 -3.64 -1.06 -9.98
N LYS A 175 -3.14 0.13 -9.68
CA LYS A 175 -3.38 1.36 -10.45
C LYS A 175 -2.75 1.27 -11.84
N HIS A 176 -1.48 0.93 -11.93
CA HIS A 176 -0.71 1.03 -13.16
C HIS A 176 -0.71 -0.24 -14.02
N HIS A 177 -0.77 -1.42 -13.42
CA HIS A 177 -0.81 -2.69 -14.16
C HIS A 177 -2.22 -3.25 -14.33
N GLY A 178 -3.21 -2.70 -13.65
CA GLY A 178 -4.62 -3.11 -13.74
C GLY A 178 -5.50 -2.02 -14.36
N VAL A 179 -5.92 -1.09 -13.51
CA VAL A 179 -6.96 -0.08 -13.85
C VAL A 179 -6.54 0.78 -15.04
N GLY A 180 -5.30 1.26 -15.09
CA GLY A 180 -4.81 2.13 -16.16
C GLY A 180 -4.72 1.48 -17.55
N ARG A 181 -4.98 0.18 -17.67
CA ARG A 181 -4.90 -0.59 -18.94
C ARG A 181 -6.22 -1.19 -19.38
N THR A 182 -7.31 -0.88 -18.70
CA THR A 182 -8.60 -1.52 -18.93
C THR A 182 -9.67 -0.46 -19.11
N LEU A 183 -10.49 -0.57 -20.16
CA LEU A 183 -11.69 0.23 -20.30
C LEU A 183 -12.69 -0.17 -19.22
N LEU A 184 -13.03 0.79 -18.35
CA LEU A 184 -13.91 0.55 -17.21
C LEU A 184 -15.18 1.39 -17.33
N GLU A 185 -16.27 0.72 -17.62
CA GLU A 185 -17.60 1.31 -17.85
C GLU A 185 -18.38 1.38 -16.54
N GLY A 186 -18.23 2.49 -15.81
CA GLY A 186 -18.99 2.72 -14.59
C GLY A 186 -18.32 2.28 -13.28
N ALA A 187 -18.86 2.77 -12.19
CA ALA A 187 -18.32 2.57 -10.84
C ALA A 187 -18.34 1.11 -10.39
N GLU A 188 -19.40 0.37 -10.71
CA GLU A 188 -19.52 -1.03 -10.31
C GLU A 188 -18.59 -1.94 -11.11
N HIS A 189 -18.34 -1.63 -12.41
CA HIS A 189 -17.35 -2.33 -13.21
C HIS A 189 -15.94 -2.10 -12.62
N LEU A 190 -15.57 -0.86 -12.29
CA LEU A 190 -14.31 -0.54 -11.63
C LEU A 190 -14.14 -1.32 -10.31
N LYS A 191 -15.15 -1.35 -9.45
CA LYS A 191 -15.10 -2.09 -8.17
C LYS A 191 -14.93 -3.59 -8.39
N ARG A 192 -15.68 -4.20 -9.29
CA ARG A 192 -15.55 -5.63 -9.61
C ARG A 192 -14.17 -5.95 -10.14
N PHE A 193 -13.66 -5.14 -11.05
CA PHE A 193 -12.34 -5.30 -11.64
C PHE A 193 -11.24 -5.26 -10.56
N VAL A 194 -11.23 -4.22 -9.72
CA VAL A 194 -10.22 -4.08 -8.66
C VAL A 194 -10.31 -5.21 -7.63
N ARG A 195 -11.53 -5.62 -7.24
CA ARG A 195 -11.72 -6.79 -6.36
C ARG A 195 -11.15 -8.06 -6.97
N SER A 196 -11.37 -8.29 -8.26
CA SER A 196 -10.82 -9.46 -8.97
C SER A 196 -9.30 -9.42 -8.94
N ARG A 197 -8.68 -8.28 -9.26
CA ARG A 197 -7.23 -8.12 -9.22
C ARG A 197 -6.63 -8.33 -7.83
N LEU A 198 -7.25 -7.78 -6.79
CA LEU A 198 -6.78 -8.01 -5.42
C LEU A 198 -6.94 -9.48 -4.99
N ARG A 199 -7.98 -10.18 -5.42
CA ARG A 199 -8.15 -11.63 -5.18
C ARG A 199 -7.12 -12.47 -5.94
N GLU A 200 -6.76 -12.09 -7.17
CA GLU A 200 -5.67 -12.72 -7.92
C GLU A 200 -4.33 -12.51 -7.19
N LEU A 201 -4.07 -11.28 -6.72
CA LEU A 201 -2.91 -10.99 -5.91
C LEU A 201 -2.86 -11.86 -4.63
N GLN A 202 -3.98 -12.01 -3.91
CA GLN A 202 -4.04 -12.89 -2.73
C GLN A 202 -3.59 -14.34 -3.01
N LYS A 203 -3.74 -14.79 -4.25
CA LYS A 203 -3.30 -16.13 -4.69
C LYS A 203 -1.83 -16.17 -5.13
N SER A 204 -1.13 -15.03 -5.13
CA SER A 204 0.24 -14.89 -5.61
C SER A 204 1.20 -14.39 -4.52
N PRO A 205 1.46 -15.17 -3.46
CA PRO A 205 2.32 -14.73 -2.34
C PRO A 205 3.72 -14.29 -2.75
N CYS A 206 4.27 -14.87 -3.81
CA CYS A 206 5.58 -14.50 -4.33
C CYS A 206 5.63 -13.04 -4.81
N LEU A 207 4.56 -12.56 -5.46
CA LEU A 207 4.49 -11.18 -5.92
C LEU A 207 4.45 -10.20 -4.73
N PHE A 208 3.74 -10.57 -3.64
CA PHE A 208 3.75 -9.76 -2.43
C PHE A 208 5.12 -9.62 -1.80
N ARG A 209 5.90 -10.70 -1.77
CA ARG A 209 7.28 -10.64 -1.26
C ARG A 209 8.11 -9.62 -2.04
N MET A 210 7.90 -9.50 -3.36
CA MET A 210 8.61 -8.49 -4.17
C MET A 210 8.29 -7.05 -3.75
N PHE A 211 7.08 -6.76 -3.26
CA PHE A 211 6.72 -5.43 -2.76
C PHE A 211 7.50 -5.02 -1.51
N PHE A 212 8.06 -6.01 -0.81
CA PHE A 212 8.95 -5.80 0.34
C PHE A 212 10.43 -5.77 -0.04
N LEU A 213 10.81 -5.96 -1.30
CA LEU A 213 12.22 -5.99 -1.74
C LEU A 213 12.68 -4.69 -2.39
N THR A 214 11.85 -3.65 -2.42
CA THR A 214 12.30 -2.34 -2.91
C THR A 214 13.28 -1.71 -1.92
N PRO A 215 14.19 -0.81 -2.35
CA PRO A 215 15.16 -0.18 -1.45
C PRO A 215 14.55 0.48 -0.20
N ASP A 216 13.33 0.99 -0.32
CA ASP A 216 12.64 1.66 0.77
C ASP A 216 11.88 0.72 1.70
N THR A 217 11.46 -0.48 1.23
CA THR A 217 10.62 -1.42 1.99
C THR A 217 11.37 -2.68 2.44
N GLN A 218 12.60 -2.93 1.95
CA GLN A 218 13.37 -4.14 2.27
C GLN A 218 13.65 -4.32 3.78
N TYR A 219 13.59 -3.26 4.57
CA TYR A 219 13.72 -3.35 6.02
C TYR A 219 12.60 -4.21 6.65
N ALA A 220 11.46 -4.32 5.95
CA ALA A 220 10.27 -5.05 6.39
C ALA A 220 10.13 -6.46 5.77
N ALA A 221 11.10 -6.91 4.98
CA ALA A 221 11.03 -8.14 4.17
C ALA A 221 11.19 -9.45 4.97
N SER A 222 11.49 -9.42 6.25
CA SER A 222 11.83 -10.61 7.04
C SER A 222 10.93 -10.84 8.24
#